data_c6326d98800e05156627dde402cc38c4
#
_entry.id   c6326d98800e05156627dde402cc38c4
#
_cell.length_a   1.000
_cell.length_b   1.000
_cell.length_c   1.000
_cell.angle_alpha   90.00
_cell.angle_beta   90.00
_cell.angle_gamma   90.00
#
_symmetry.space_group_name_H-M   'P 1'
#
loop_
_entity.id
_entity.type
_entity.pdbx_description
1 polymer ?
#
loop_
_entity_poly.entity_id
_entity_poly.type
_entity_poly.pdbx_seq_one_letter_code
_entity_poly.pdbx_strand_id
1 'polypeptide(L)'
;DFGEVAARCTEPYKGRVILLVDEMTQSNPEFQAMAFQSCPQTLTIGSPTSGADGDIVSLPLPGGLMTYFSGIGIFYPDGTPTQTVGVRLDIEVLPTAEGLQAGRDEVLERALELARQ
;
A
#
# COMPACT_ATOMS: atom_id res chain seq x y z
N ASP A 1 3.05 -18.26 -0.44
CA ASP A 1 2.56 -18.12 -1.82
C ASP A 1 1.09 -17.73 -1.78
N PHE A 2 0.77 -16.53 -2.25
CA PHE A 2 -0.61 -16.01 -2.27
C PHE A 2 -1.55 -16.90 -3.09
N GLY A 3 -1.05 -17.60 -4.10
CA GLY A 3 -1.82 -18.53 -4.91
C GLY A 3 -2.34 -19.73 -4.11
N GLU A 4 -1.59 -20.24 -3.14
CA GLU A 4 -2.06 -21.34 -2.28
C GLU A 4 -3.15 -20.91 -1.31
N VAL A 5 -3.07 -19.69 -0.78
CA VAL A 5 -4.09 -19.15 0.12
C VAL A 5 -5.39 -18.90 -0.66
N ALA A 6 -5.30 -18.33 -1.85
CA ALA A 6 -6.47 -18.10 -2.71
C ALA A 6 -7.15 -19.41 -3.14
N ALA A 7 -6.38 -20.47 -3.40
CA ALA A 7 -6.92 -21.78 -3.76
C ALA A 7 -7.73 -22.47 -2.65
N ARG A 8 -7.56 -22.06 -1.40
CA ARG A 8 -8.31 -22.58 -0.24
C ARG A 8 -9.62 -21.84 0.03
N CYS A 9 -9.82 -20.68 -0.60
CA CYS A 9 -11.03 -19.89 -0.42
C CYS A 9 -12.12 -20.40 -1.35
N THR A 10 -13.09 -21.12 -0.81
CA THR A 10 -14.23 -21.67 -1.57
C THR A 10 -15.29 -20.61 -1.90
N GLU A 11 -15.35 -19.54 -1.12
CA GLU A 11 -16.26 -18.41 -1.33
C GLU A 11 -15.48 -17.08 -1.21
N PRO A 12 -14.87 -16.59 -2.29
CA PRO A 12 -14.15 -15.35 -2.26
C PRO A 12 -15.11 -14.16 -2.00
N TYR A 13 -14.62 -13.15 -1.33
CA TYR A 13 -15.34 -11.89 -1.16
C TYR A 13 -15.65 -11.27 -2.53
N LYS A 14 -16.93 -10.89 -2.74
CA LYS A 14 -17.42 -10.37 -4.02
C LYS A 14 -17.69 -8.86 -4.01
N GLY A 15 -17.55 -8.24 -2.83
CA GLY A 15 -17.76 -6.81 -2.68
C GLY A 15 -16.55 -6.00 -3.12
N ARG A 16 -16.74 -4.70 -3.20
CA ARG A 16 -15.67 -3.74 -3.48
C ARG A 16 -14.75 -3.61 -2.26
N VAL A 17 -13.46 -3.53 -2.51
CA VAL A 17 -12.43 -3.23 -1.49
C VAL A 17 -11.90 -1.83 -1.77
N ILE A 18 -11.87 -0.98 -0.77
CA ILE A 18 -11.26 0.36 -0.88
C ILE A 18 -10.10 0.41 0.12
N LEU A 19 -8.89 0.56 -0.40
CA LEU A 19 -7.68 0.71 0.37
C LEU A 19 -7.42 2.19 0.61
N LEU A 20 -7.18 2.55 1.85
CA LEU A 20 -6.76 3.89 2.22
C LEU A 20 -5.26 3.83 2.53
N VAL A 21 -4.50 4.65 1.84
CA VAL A 21 -3.03 4.72 1.97
C VAL A 21 -2.58 6.17 2.10
N ASP A 22 -1.42 6.35 2.72
CA ASP A 22 -0.83 7.66 2.95
C ASP A 22 0.71 7.58 2.92
N GLU A 23 1.38 8.69 3.15
CA GLU A 23 2.83 8.78 3.20
C GLU A 23 3.48 7.96 4.34
N MET A 24 2.70 7.53 5.32
CA MET A 24 3.15 6.64 6.41
C MET A 24 3.04 5.15 6.03
N THR A 25 2.32 4.84 4.96
CA THR A 25 2.21 3.49 4.42
C THR A 25 3.56 3.08 3.86
N GLN A 26 4.23 2.12 4.52
CA GLN A 26 5.61 1.74 4.24
C GLN A 26 5.81 0.23 4.32
N SER A 27 6.71 -0.32 3.46
CA SER A 27 7.17 -1.71 3.52
C SER A 27 6.02 -2.72 3.38
N ASN A 28 5.84 -3.65 4.34
CA ASN A 28 4.82 -4.68 4.27
C ASN A 28 3.38 -4.18 3.99
N PRO A 29 2.89 -3.07 4.53
CA PRO A 29 1.65 -2.44 4.09
C PRO A 29 1.60 -2.11 2.59
N GLU A 30 2.69 -1.66 1.98
CA GLU A 30 2.77 -1.43 0.54
C GLU A 30 2.64 -2.75 -0.24
N PHE A 31 3.37 -3.79 0.20
CA PHE A 31 3.27 -5.12 -0.40
C PHE A 31 1.85 -5.71 -0.28
N GLN A 32 1.19 -5.54 0.86
CA GLN A 32 -0.20 -5.97 1.04
C GLN A 32 -1.15 -5.18 0.14
N ALA A 33 -0.97 -3.86 -0.01
CA ALA A 33 -1.76 -3.05 -0.92
C ALA A 33 -1.64 -3.57 -2.36
N MET A 34 -0.43 -3.89 -2.83
CA MET A 34 -0.21 -4.51 -4.15
C MET A 34 -0.95 -5.84 -4.29
N ALA A 35 -0.94 -6.68 -3.24
CA ALA A 35 -1.67 -7.95 -3.25
C ALA A 35 -3.17 -7.73 -3.41
N PHE A 36 -3.77 -6.77 -2.70
CA PHE A 36 -5.18 -6.41 -2.88
C PHE A 36 -5.45 -5.80 -4.25
N GLN A 37 -4.54 -5.00 -4.80
CA GLN A 37 -4.66 -4.42 -6.15
C GLN A 37 -4.69 -5.47 -7.27
N SER A 38 -4.26 -6.71 -7.00
CA SER A 38 -4.43 -7.82 -7.94
C SER A 38 -5.91 -8.21 -8.14
N CYS A 39 -6.81 -7.77 -7.26
CA CYS A 39 -8.24 -8.00 -7.36
C CYS A 39 -8.92 -6.85 -8.12
N PRO A 40 -9.65 -7.13 -9.21
CA PRO A 40 -10.25 -6.07 -10.05
C PRO A 40 -11.25 -5.15 -9.33
N GLN A 41 -11.77 -5.58 -8.17
CA GLN A 41 -12.75 -4.80 -7.38
C GLN A 41 -12.08 -3.88 -6.35
N THR A 42 -10.74 -3.82 -6.32
CA THR A 42 -9.99 -2.99 -5.40
C THR A 42 -9.80 -1.59 -5.97
N LEU A 43 -10.07 -0.57 -5.15
CA LEU A 43 -9.68 0.81 -5.38
C LEU A 43 -8.70 1.23 -4.30
N THR A 44 -7.62 1.90 -4.67
CA THR A 44 -6.64 2.48 -3.75
C THR A 44 -6.75 4.00 -3.80
N ILE A 45 -7.03 4.61 -2.65
CA ILE A 45 -7.19 6.05 -2.53
C ILE A 45 -6.34 6.62 -1.41
N GLY A 46 -5.98 7.87 -1.50
CA GLY A 46 -5.17 8.57 -0.50
C GLY A 46 -4.02 9.37 -1.11
N SER A 47 -2.91 9.43 -0.40
CA SER A 47 -1.67 10.08 -0.88
C SER A 47 -0.62 9.05 -1.31
N PRO A 48 0.42 9.48 -2.05
CA PRO A 48 1.54 8.62 -2.37
C PRO A 48 2.16 7.98 -1.12
N THR A 49 2.43 6.68 -1.18
CA THR A 49 3.07 5.93 -0.11
C THR A 49 4.58 6.19 -0.03
N SER A 50 5.25 5.71 0.99
CA SER A 50 6.66 6.02 1.21
C SER A 50 7.61 5.45 0.14
N GLY A 51 7.18 4.47 -0.64
CA GLY A 51 8.03 3.84 -1.65
C GLY A 51 9.24 3.12 -1.07
N ALA A 52 9.09 2.55 0.13
CA ALA A 52 10.16 1.92 0.88
C ALA A 52 9.85 0.45 1.18
N ASP A 53 9.34 -0.25 0.18
CA ASP A 53 9.10 -1.68 0.25
C ASP A 53 10.40 -2.46 -0.03
N GLY A 54 10.43 -3.72 0.39
CA GLY A 54 11.56 -4.62 0.23
C GLY A 54 12.14 -5.08 1.57
N ASP A 55 12.62 -6.32 1.58
CA ASP A 55 13.12 -6.93 2.80
C ASP A 55 14.44 -6.28 3.25
N ILE A 56 14.63 -6.20 4.55
CA ILE A 56 15.81 -5.56 5.15
C ILE A 56 16.99 -6.54 5.14
N VAL A 57 18.09 -6.11 4.55
CA VAL A 57 19.39 -6.76 4.60
C VAL A 57 20.31 -6.00 5.56
N SER A 58 20.90 -6.74 6.48
CA SER A 58 21.87 -6.21 7.43
C SER A 58 23.29 -6.26 6.84
N LEU A 59 24.01 -5.17 6.92
CA LEU A 59 25.40 -5.08 6.48
C LEU A 59 26.31 -4.74 7.68
N PRO A 60 27.18 -5.67 8.11
CA PRO A 60 28.15 -5.38 9.15
C PRO A 60 29.27 -4.47 8.62
N LEU A 61 29.62 -3.46 9.38
CA LEU A 61 30.70 -2.52 9.09
C LEU A 61 31.86 -2.71 10.08
N PRO A 62 33.10 -2.26 9.71
CA PRO A 62 34.23 -2.26 10.63
C PRO A 62 33.92 -1.51 11.94
N GLY A 63 34.46 -2.02 13.05
CA GLY A 63 34.19 -1.45 14.37
C GLY A 63 32.92 -1.94 15.06
N GLY A 64 32.27 -3.01 14.55
CA GLY A 64 31.07 -3.58 15.14
C GLY A 64 29.79 -2.80 14.84
N LEU A 65 29.83 -1.89 13.91
CA LEU A 65 28.66 -1.15 13.43
C LEU A 65 27.80 -2.02 12.51
N MET A 66 26.49 -1.76 12.49
CA MET A 66 25.55 -2.37 11.57
C MET A 66 24.81 -1.27 10.80
N THR A 67 24.61 -1.48 9.52
CA THR A 67 23.69 -0.69 8.71
C THR A 67 22.68 -1.61 8.02
N TYR A 68 21.61 -1.03 7.53
CA TYR A 68 20.48 -1.74 6.93
C TYR A 68 20.07 -1.06 5.64
N PHE A 69 19.59 -1.85 4.69
CA PHE A 69 19.01 -1.35 3.44
C PHE A 69 17.97 -2.35 2.90
N SER A 70 17.07 -1.89 2.05
CA SER A 70 16.16 -2.77 1.32
C SER A 70 16.96 -3.53 0.26
N GLY A 71 17.14 -4.84 0.46
CA GLY A 71 17.99 -5.68 -0.37
C GLY A 71 17.24 -6.45 -1.46
N ILE A 72 15.91 -6.42 -1.46
CA ILE A 72 15.05 -7.13 -2.40
C ILE A 72 14.21 -6.12 -3.15
N GLY A 73 14.27 -6.16 -4.48
CA GLY A 73 13.40 -5.33 -5.33
C GLY A 73 11.98 -5.87 -5.36
N ILE A 74 11.01 -5.00 -5.17
CA ILE A 74 9.58 -5.31 -5.23
C ILE A 74 8.99 -4.65 -6.48
N PHE A 75 8.31 -5.45 -7.28
CA PHE A 75 7.78 -5.04 -8.58
C PHE A 75 6.34 -5.50 -8.75
N TYR A 76 5.58 -4.73 -9.47
CA TYR A 76 4.32 -5.17 -10.04
C TYR A 76 4.55 -6.25 -11.11
N PRO A 77 3.53 -7.06 -11.45
CA PRO A 77 3.66 -8.08 -12.50
C PRO A 77 4.08 -7.55 -13.88
N ASP A 78 3.85 -6.27 -14.15
CA ASP A 78 4.27 -5.60 -15.38
C ASP A 78 5.71 -5.05 -15.33
N GLY A 79 6.43 -5.29 -14.23
CA GLY A 79 7.80 -4.85 -14.03
C GLY A 79 7.95 -3.43 -13.47
N THR A 80 6.87 -2.73 -13.15
CA THR A 80 6.94 -1.42 -12.48
C THR A 80 7.46 -1.58 -11.06
N PRO A 81 8.53 -0.87 -10.65
CA PRO A 81 9.05 -0.93 -9.29
C PRO A 81 8.13 -0.17 -8.33
N THR A 82 8.11 -0.59 -7.07
CA THR A 82 7.46 0.15 -5.98
C THR A 82 8.45 0.99 -5.18
N GLN A 83 9.69 0.55 -5.09
CA GLN A 83 10.74 1.28 -4.36
C GLN A 83 10.99 2.64 -4.99
N THR A 84 11.01 3.69 -4.17
CA THR A 84 11.10 5.11 -4.56
C THR A 84 9.88 5.67 -5.30
N VAL A 85 8.88 4.85 -5.59
CA VAL A 85 7.66 5.23 -6.33
C VAL A 85 6.41 5.14 -5.46
N GLY A 86 6.33 4.10 -4.62
CA GLY A 86 5.14 3.77 -3.85
C GLY A 86 4.14 2.89 -4.61
N VAL A 87 3.01 2.61 -3.98
CA VAL A 87 1.94 1.84 -4.62
C VAL A 87 1.09 2.73 -5.52
N ARG A 88 0.45 2.11 -6.50
CA ARG A 88 -0.45 2.80 -7.44
C ARG A 88 -1.66 3.37 -6.70
N LEU A 89 -2.03 4.59 -7.06
CA LEU A 89 -3.26 5.22 -6.61
C LEU A 89 -4.27 5.24 -7.76
N ASP A 90 -5.52 4.89 -7.46
CA ASP A 90 -6.63 5.08 -8.39
C ASP A 90 -7.21 6.50 -8.25
N ILE A 91 -7.27 7.01 -7.02
CA ILE A 91 -7.78 8.35 -6.72
C ILE A 91 -6.88 8.99 -5.67
N GLU A 92 -6.27 10.11 -6.01
CA GLU A 92 -5.55 10.92 -5.03
C GLU A 92 -6.53 11.74 -4.20
N VAL A 93 -6.40 11.63 -2.89
CA VAL A 93 -7.17 12.38 -1.90
C VAL A 93 -6.23 12.85 -0.80
N LEU A 94 -6.07 14.13 -0.67
CA LEU A 94 -5.23 14.74 0.36
C LEU A 94 -6.11 15.40 1.43
N PRO A 95 -5.79 15.25 2.72
CA PRO A 95 -6.48 16.00 3.76
C PRO A 95 -6.20 17.50 3.60
N THR A 96 -7.22 18.31 3.84
CA THR A 96 -7.07 19.76 3.83
C THR A 96 -6.76 20.29 5.25
N ALA A 97 -6.12 21.46 5.34
CA ALA A 97 -5.88 22.11 6.63
C ALA A 97 -7.20 22.39 7.39
N GLU A 98 -8.23 22.80 6.67
CA GLU A 98 -9.57 23.03 7.20
C GLU A 98 -10.22 21.74 7.69
N GLY A 99 -10.09 20.65 6.93
CA GLY A 99 -10.58 19.33 7.32
C GLY A 99 -9.92 18.83 8.59
N LEU A 100 -8.59 18.92 8.66
CA LEU A 100 -7.83 18.53 9.85
C LEU A 100 -8.21 19.36 11.08
N GLN A 101 -8.35 20.67 10.94
CA GLN A 101 -8.79 21.54 12.04
C GLN A 101 -10.21 21.23 12.52
N ALA A 102 -11.07 20.78 11.61
CA ALA A 102 -12.44 20.35 11.92
C ALA A 102 -12.53 18.91 12.44
N GLY A 103 -11.39 18.19 12.54
CA GLY A 103 -11.35 16.78 12.95
C GLY A 103 -11.99 15.82 11.94
N ARG A 104 -12.01 16.17 10.67
CA ARG A 104 -12.53 15.34 9.59
C ARG A 104 -11.44 14.42 9.02
N ASP A 105 -11.84 13.23 8.62
CA ASP A 105 -11.05 12.33 7.80
C ASP A 105 -11.60 12.33 6.37
N GLU A 106 -11.08 13.23 5.54
CA GLU A 106 -11.57 13.44 4.18
C GLU A 106 -11.27 12.25 3.26
N VAL A 107 -10.22 11.47 3.56
CA VAL A 107 -9.91 10.24 2.84
C VAL A 107 -10.97 9.18 3.13
N LEU A 108 -11.29 8.97 4.41
CA LEU A 108 -12.35 8.05 4.83
C LEU A 108 -13.73 8.49 4.32
N GLU A 109 -14.04 9.78 4.37
CA GLU A 109 -15.29 10.34 3.84
C GLU A 109 -15.43 9.99 2.36
N ARG A 110 -14.35 10.18 1.58
CA ARG A 110 -14.33 9.84 0.16
C ARG A 110 -14.48 8.34 -0.08
N ALA A 111 -13.84 7.50 0.73
CA ALA A 111 -14.01 6.06 0.66
C ALA A 111 -15.47 5.63 0.88
N LEU A 112 -16.13 6.22 1.89
CA LEU A 112 -17.53 5.93 2.20
C LEU A 112 -18.49 6.36 1.09
N GLU A 113 -18.21 7.47 0.39
CA GLU A 113 -18.96 7.87 -0.79
C GLU A 113 -18.83 6.84 -1.92
N LEU A 114 -17.61 6.40 -2.21
CA LEU A 114 -17.32 5.40 -3.24
C LEU A 114 -17.94 4.02 -2.92
N ALA A 115 -17.98 3.66 -1.64
CA ALA A 115 -18.56 2.39 -1.20
C ALA A 115 -20.08 2.32 -1.36
N ARG A 116 -20.76 3.47 -1.49
CA ARG A 116 -22.22 3.56 -1.65
C ARG A 116 -22.66 3.54 -3.12
N GLN A 117 -21.73 3.61 -4.06
CA GLN A 117 -22.00 3.57 -5.51
C GLN A 117 -22.01 2.13 -6.03
#